data_4f5ef5ab94f7a7410d29cb271b6431bd
#
_entry.id   4f5ef5ab94f7a7410d29cb271b6431bd
#
_cell.length_a   1.000
_cell.length_b   1.000
_cell.length_c   1.000
_cell.angle_alpha   90.00
_cell.angle_beta   90.00
_cell.angle_gamma   90.00
#
_symmetry.space_group_name_H-M   'P 1'
#
loop_
_entity.id
_entity.type
_entity.pdbx_description
1 polymer ?
#
loop_
_entity_poly.entity_id
_entity_poly.type
_entity_poly.pdbx_seq_one_letter_code
_entity_poly.pdbx_strand_id
1 'polypeptide(L)'
;MLYFLHFLSDGGDIFNLFRYITFRAGGAFFTSLAFGFLFSKPIIDLLKKKQKDGQPIRDDGPENHKTKKAGTPTMGGVLIIGSLLFSSLLWCRYDISYVWIVIFVTLGFGLIGFIDDFSKLYNNNSRGISGKIRLIIGFFIAAFATIWVIKIQDPSLSMALAVPVFKDVLLNLGWFYIPFAVFVIVGSANSVNLTDGLDGLAIMPVMLSLIHI
;
A
#
# COMPACT_ATOMS: atom_id res chain seq x y z
N MET A 1 7.69 17.32 0.71
CA MET A 1 8.19 18.42 1.58
C MET A 1 9.66 18.73 1.24
N LEU A 2 10.57 17.80 1.41
CA LEU A 2 12.01 18.02 1.15
C LEU A 2 12.34 18.38 -0.31
N TYR A 3 11.50 17.96 -1.27
CA TYR A 3 11.67 18.35 -2.68
C TYR A 3 11.83 19.87 -2.85
N PHE A 4 11.06 20.66 -2.10
CA PHE A 4 11.04 22.12 -2.25
C PHE A 4 12.33 22.81 -1.74
N LEU A 5 13.20 22.08 -1.01
CA LEU A 5 14.50 22.61 -0.60
C LEU A 5 15.40 22.96 -1.80
N HIS A 6 15.17 22.33 -2.97
CA HIS A 6 15.95 22.67 -4.17
C HIS A 6 15.73 24.12 -4.64
N PHE A 7 14.64 24.79 -4.27
CA PHE A 7 14.44 26.21 -4.55
C PHE A 7 15.40 27.14 -3.77
N LEU A 8 16.04 26.62 -2.73
CA LEU A 8 17.06 27.33 -1.95
C LEU A 8 18.46 27.16 -2.57
N SER A 9 18.58 26.41 -3.67
CA SER A 9 19.86 26.10 -4.31
C SER A 9 20.24 27.14 -5.32
N ASP A 10 21.50 27.59 -5.25
CA ASP A 10 22.14 28.45 -6.26
C ASP A 10 22.79 27.64 -7.41
N GLY A 11 22.48 26.34 -7.51
CA GLY A 11 22.86 25.45 -8.62
C GLY A 11 24.08 24.54 -8.37
N GLY A 12 24.90 24.77 -7.35
CA GLY A 12 26.11 23.98 -7.06
C GLY A 12 26.18 23.42 -5.65
N ASP A 13 25.15 23.62 -4.84
CA ASP A 13 25.11 23.25 -3.42
C ASP A 13 24.36 21.95 -3.16
N ILE A 14 24.38 21.52 -1.88
CA ILE A 14 23.75 20.27 -1.42
C ILE A 14 22.22 20.27 -1.64
N PHE A 15 21.58 21.45 -1.69
CA PHE A 15 20.14 21.57 -1.87
C PHE A 15 19.71 21.18 -3.29
N ASN A 16 20.59 21.23 -4.29
CA ASN A 16 20.30 20.76 -5.64
C ASN A 16 20.04 19.25 -5.70
N LEU A 17 20.56 18.46 -4.75
CA LEU A 17 20.35 17.02 -4.70
C LEU A 17 18.86 16.66 -4.54
N PHE A 18 18.08 17.49 -3.85
CA PHE A 18 16.64 17.25 -3.65
C PHE A 18 15.80 17.34 -4.93
N ARG A 19 16.35 17.87 -6.01
CA ARG A 19 15.74 17.87 -7.33
C ARG A 19 15.73 16.47 -7.96
N TYR A 20 16.77 15.66 -7.72
CA TYR A 20 16.95 14.38 -8.38
C TYR A 20 16.06 13.30 -7.77
N ILE A 21 15.36 12.56 -8.65
CA ILE A 21 14.43 11.49 -8.23
C ILE A 21 15.17 10.35 -7.53
N THR A 22 16.37 9.98 -8.00
CA THR A 22 17.20 8.91 -7.40
C THR A 22 17.60 9.24 -5.97
N PHE A 23 18.01 10.49 -5.70
CA PHE A 23 18.33 10.95 -4.35
C PHE A 23 17.13 10.87 -3.44
N ARG A 24 15.96 11.33 -3.91
CA ARG A 24 14.71 11.29 -3.13
C ARG A 24 14.21 9.87 -2.92
N ALA A 25 14.34 8.98 -3.91
CA ALA A 25 13.98 7.58 -3.77
C ALA A 25 14.87 6.87 -2.73
N GLY A 26 16.20 7.09 -2.78
CA GLY A 26 17.11 6.60 -1.77
C GLY A 26 16.81 7.16 -0.37
N GLY A 27 16.55 8.46 -0.27
CA GLY A 27 16.16 9.10 0.98
C GLY A 27 14.85 8.54 1.53
N ALA A 28 13.85 8.31 0.69
CA ALA A 28 12.58 7.70 1.06
C ALA A 28 12.78 6.27 1.58
N PHE A 29 13.60 5.47 0.90
CA PHE A 29 13.93 4.11 1.32
C PHE A 29 14.58 4.09 2.71
N PHE A 30 15.65 4.86 2.93
CA PHE A 30 16.32 4.89 4.23
C PHE A 30 15.44 5.46 5.34
N THR A 31 14.59 6.45 5.02
CA THR A 31 13.67 7.03 6.00
C THR A 31 12.60 6.03 6.42
N SER A 32 12.01 5.28 5.48
CA SER A 32 11.01 4.27 5.80
C SER A 32 11.62 3.11 6.59
N LEU A 33 12.85 2.71 6.25
CA LEU A 33 13.60 1.67 6.96
C LEU A 33 13.91 2.11 8.40
N ALA A 34 14.43 3.33 8.57
CA ALA A 34 14.71 3.90 9.89
C ALA A 34 13.42 4.01 10.73
N PHE A 35 12.32 4.47 10.14
CA PHE A 35 11.02 4.51 10.82
C PHE A 35 10.59 3.12 11.28
N GLY A 36 10.71 2.11 10.42
CA GLY A 36 10.42 0.71 10.77
C GLY A 36 11.23 0.24 11.97
N PHE A 37 12.54 0.44 11.98
CA PHE A 37 13.41 0.04 13.10
C PHE A 37 13.12 0.79 14.40
N LEU A 38 12.91 2.10 14.33
CA LEU A 38 12.69 2.93 15.51
C LEU A 38 11.33 2.65 16.18
N PHE A 39 10.28 2.47 15.36
CA PHE A 39 8.91 2.37 15.85
C PHE A 39 8.37 0.94 15.95
N SER A 40 9.09 -0.08 15.43
CA SER A 40 8.62 -1.47 15.49
C SER A 40 8.40 -1.95 16.93
N LYS A 41 9.40 -1.80 17.80
CA LYS A 41 9.31 -2.26 19.18
C LYS A 41 8.20 -1.55 19.96
N PRO A 42 8.14 -0.19 20.02
CA PRO A 42 7.06 0.50 20.74
C PRO A 42 5.66 0.17 20.21
N ILE A 43 5.49 0.02 18.89
CA ILE A 43 4.19 -0.33 18.30
C ILE A 43 3.81 -1.77 18.64
N ILE A 44 4.74 -2.74 18.52
CA ILE A 44 4.50 -4.14 18.89
C ILE A 44 4.14 -4.25 20.38
N ASP A 45 4.85 -3.55 21.25
CA ASP A 45 4.58 -3.57 22.71
C ASP A 45 3.22 -2.93 23.02
N LEU A 46 2.85 -1.85 22.31
CA LEU A 46 1.52 -1.24 22.43
C LEU A 46 0.41 -2.20 21.99
N LEU A 47 0.60 -2.88 20.84
CA LEU A 47 -0.37 -3.84 20.32
C LEU A 47 -0.50 -5.03 21.27
N LYS A 48 0.60 -5.58 21.81
CA LYS A 48 0.58 -6.66 22.80
C LYS A 48 -0.18 -6.27 24.08
N LYS A 49 0.01 -5.03 24.58
CA LYS A 49 -0.71 -4.54 25.76
C LYS A 49 -2.23 -4.43 25.51
N LYS A 50 -2.63 -4.06 24.29
CA LYS A 50 -4.05 -3.90 23.94
C LYS A 50 -4.71 -5.23 23.54
N GLN A 51 -3.95 -6.19 23.04
CA GLN A 51 -4.43 -7.48 22.51
C GLN A 51 -3.91 -8.62 23.42
N LYS A 52 -4.42 -8.69 24.65
CA LYS A 52 -3.95 -9.63 25.69
C LYS A 52 -3.94 -11.10 25.25
N ASP A 53 -4.93 -11.49 24.43
CA ASP A 53 -5.10 -12.88 23.96
C ASP A 53 -4.49 -13.12 22.57
N GLY A 54 -3.92 -12.08 21.94
CA GLY A 54 -3.39 -12.14 20.58
C GLY A 54 -4.46 -12.30 19.50
N GLN A 55 -4.04 -12.72 18.30
CA GLN A 55 -4.94 -12.94 17.17
C GLN A 55 -5.71 -14.26 17.33
N PRO A 56 -7.06 -14.28 17.09
CA PRO A 56 -7.82 -15.52 16.97
C PRO A 56 -7.25 -16.39 15.85
N ILE A 57 -6.76 -17.59 16.20
CA ILE A 57 -6.15 -18.50 15.24
C ILE A 57 -7.26 -19.33 14.57
N ARG A 58 -7.16 -19.56 13.26
CA ARG A 58 -8.09 -20.41 12.52
C ARG A 58 -7.89 -21.87 12.89
N ASP A 59 -9.00 -22.60 13.05
CA ASP A 59 -8.98 -24.03 13.41
C ASP A 59 -8.43 -24.92 12.29
N ASP A 60 -8.59 -24.50 11.04
CA ASP A 60 -8.16 -25.18 9.82
C ASP A 60 -6.69 -24.86 9.41
N GLY A 61 -5.98 -24.07 10.22
CA GLY A 61 -4.58 -23.73 9.99
C GLY A 61 -3.60 -24.84 10.41
N PRO A 62 -2.32 -24.79 9.94
CA PRO A 62 -1.29 -25.74 10.35
C PRO A 62 -1.12 -25.78 11.88
N GLU A 63 -0.93 -26.98 12.44
CA GLU A 63 -0.79 -27.17 13.91
C GLU A 63 0.34 -26.34 14.53
N ASN A 64 1.44 -26.15 13.81
CA ASN A 64 2.55 -25.30 14.23
C ASN A 64 2.14 -23.83 14.44
N HIS A 65 1.07 -23.35 13.77
CA HIS A 65 0.56 -21.99 13.96
C HIS A 65 -0.16 -21.85 15.30
N LYS A 66 -0.86 -22.90 15.76
CA LYS A 66 -1.58 -22.90 17.05
C LYS A 66 -0.64 -22.73 18.25
N THR A 67 0.57 -23.29 18.14
CA THR A 67 1.56 -23.23 19.22
C THR A 67 2.47 -22.01 19.13
N LYS A 68 2.97 -21.68 17.93
CA LYS A 68 3.97 -20.61 17.75
C LYS A 68 3.36 -19.19 17.66
N LYS A 69 2.10 -19.07 17.20
CA LYS A 69 1.44 -17.76 17.02
C LYS A 69 0.52 -17.38 18.17
N ALA A 70 0.37 -18.23 19.20
CA ALA A 70 -0.38 -17.89 20.41
C ALA A 70 0.20 -16.62 21.05
N GLY A 71 -0.65 -15.60 21.28
CA GLY A 71 -0.24 -14.32 21.85
C GLY A 71 0.49 -13.36 20.89
N THR A 72 0.59 -13.69 19.59
CA THR A 72 1.15 -12.76 18.59
C THR A 72 0.11 -11.69 18.26
N PRO A 73 0.44 -10.39 18.37
CA PRO A 73 -0.50 -9.33 18.02
C PRO A 73 -0.73 -9.26 16.52
N THR A 74 -1.93 -8.89 16.10
CA THR A 74 -2.27 -8.52 14.72
C THR A 74 -2.13 -7.01 14.50
N MET A 75 -2.46 -6.51 13.30
CA MET A 75 -2.40 -5.09 12.91
C MET A 75 -0.98 -4.54 12.70
N GLY A 76 0.02 -5.38 12.45
CA GLY A 76 1.38 -4.95 12.09
C GLY A 76 1.44 -4.06 10.84
N GLY A 77 0.44 -4.16 9.97
CA GLY A 77 0.29 -3.30 8.79
C GLY A 77 0.20 -1.80 9.09
N VAL A 78 -0.19 -1.41 10.31
CA VAL A 78 -0.20 0.00 10.74
C VAL A 78 1.21 0.58 10.72
N LEU A 79 2.22 -0.19 11.13
CA LEU A 79 3.62 0.23 11.06
C LEU A 79 4.08 0.42 9.61
N ILE A 80 3.71 -0.50 8.72
CA ILE A 80 4.08 -0.46 7.30
C ILE A 80 3.46 0.75 6.62
N ILE A 81 2.15 0.97 6.79
CA ILE A 81 1.44 2.12 6.23
C ILE A 81 1.97 3.42 6.84
N GLY A 82 2.23 3.46 8.15
CA GLY A 82 2.79 4.62 8.82
C GLY A 82 4.16 5.01 8.26
N SER A 83 5.07 4.05 8.07
CA SER A 83 6.41 4.29 7.51
C SER A 83 6.33 4.75 6.05
N LEU A 84 5.44 4.14 5.24
CA LEU A 84 5.22 4.50 3.84
C LEU A 84 4.68 5.92 3.73
N LEU A 85 3.65 6.27 4.50
CA LEU A 85 3.06 7.60 4.49
C LEU A 85 4.04 8.67 4.95
N PHE A 86 4.74 8.43 6.07
CA PHE A 86 5.74 9.36 6.59
C PHE A 86 6.84 9.64 5.55
N SER A 87 7.39 8.59 4.96
CA SER A 87 8.41 8.68 3.94
C SER A 87 7.88 9.38 2.67
N SER A 88 6.69 9.03 2.20
CA SER A 88 6.08 9.65 1.02
C SER A 88 5.80 11.13 1.25
N LEU A 89 5.23 11.51 2.41
CA LEU A 89 5.00 12.90 2.77
C LEU A 89 6.29 13.71 2.92
N LEU A 90 7.40 13.10 3.24
CA LEU A 90 8.67 13.77 3.36
C LEU A 90 9.35 14.01 2.01
N TRP A 91 9.35 13.00 1.12
CA TRP A 91 10.18 12.99 -0.09
C TRP A 91 9.42 13.19 -1.40
N CYS A 92 8.11 12.93 -1.45
CA CYS A 92 7.34 13.07 -2.69
C CYS A 92 7.05 14.54 -3.03
N ARG A 93 6.70 14.75 -4.29
CA ARG A 93 6.25 16.02 -4.84
C ARG A 93 4.74 16.13 -4.65
N TYR A 94 4.28 17.13 -3.93
CA TYR A 94 2.85 17.35 -3.66
C TYR A 94 2.10 17.99 -4.81
N ASP A 95 2.83 18.63 -5.71
CA ASP A 95 2.29 19.23 -6.92
C ASP A 95 1.84 18.19 -7.97
N ILE A 96 2.23 16.92 -7.78
CA ILE A 96 1.84 15.83 -8.67
C ILE A 96 0.63 15.09 -8.11
N SER A 97 -0.52 15.22 -8.78
CA SER A 97 -1.78 14.60 -8.35
C SER A 97 -1.73 13.07 -8.25
N TYR A 98 -0.88 12.40 -9.05
CA TYR A 98 -0.69 10.95 -8.98
C TYR A 98 -0.20 10.46 -7.61
N VAL A 99 0.61 11.27 -6.91
CA VAL A 99 1.07 10.95 -5.55
C VAL A 99 -0.12 10.82 -4.59
N TRP A 100 -1.08 11.74 -4.69
CA TRP A 100 -2.28 11.71 -3.86
C TRP A 100 -3.20 10.54 -4.17
N ILE A 101 -3.28 10.12 -5.45
CA ILE A 101 -4.06 8.95 -5.85
C ILE A 101 -3.45 7.68 -5.24
N VAL A 102 -2.13 7.51 -5.32
CA VAL A 102 -1.45 6.36 -4.73
C VAL A 102 -1.63 6.34 -3.21
N ILE A 103 -1.48 7.48 -2.53
CA ILE A 103 -1.73 7.61 -1.09
C ILE A 103 -3.19 7.25 -0.76
N PHE A 104 -4.15 7.75 -1.52
CA PHE A 104 -5.58 7.47 -1.34
C PHE A 104 -5.89 5.97 -1.46
N VAL A 105 -5.40 5.31 -2.50
CA VAL A 105 -5.59 3.87 -2.72
C VAL A 105 -4.93 3.08 -1.58
N THR A 106 -3.69 3.42 -1.22
CA THR A 106 -2.96 2.75 -0.14
C THR A 106 -3.70 2.86 1.20
N LEU A 107 -4.17 4.06 1.55
CA LEU A 107 -4.97 4.29 2.75
C LEU A 107 -6.32 3.58 2.68
N GLY A 108 -6.99 3.63 1.54
CA GLY A 108 -8.29 2.99 1.37
C GLY A 108 -8.23 1.48 1.59
N PHE A 109 -7.32 0.79 0.92
CA PHE A 109 -7.13 -0.66 1.13
C PHE A 109 -6.53 -0.97 2.51
N GLY A 110 -5.64 -0.12 3.01
CA GLY A 110 -5.12 -0.24 4.37
C GLY A 110 -6.19 -0.14 5.45
N LEU A 111 -7.17 0.76 5.29
CA LEU A 111 -8.32 0.89 6.18
C LEU A 111 -9.23 -0.35 6.12
N ILE A 112 -9.45 -0.92 4.93
CA ILE A 112 -10.20 -2.18 4.81
C ILE A 112 -9.52 -3.28 5.65
N GLY A 113 -8.21 -3.44 5.51
CA GLY A 113 -7.44 -4.42 6.29
C GLY A 113 -7.47 -4.12 7.79
N PHE A 114 -7.34 -2.86 8.17
CA PHE A 114 -7.41 -2.44 9.57
C PHE A 114 -8.77 -2.76 10.21
N ILE A 115 -9.87 -2.45 9.52
CA ILE A 115 -11.23 -2.72 10.01
C ILE A 115 -11.49 -4.24 10.05
N ASP A 116 -10.96 -5.01 9.10
CA ASP A 116 -11.05 -6.48 9.10
C ASP A 116 -10.38 -7.07 10.35
N ASP A 117 -9.15 -6.67 10.63
CA ASP A 117 -8.41 -7.13 11.81
C ASP A 117 -9.03 -6.64 13.13
N PHE A 118 -9.50 -5.39 13.15
CA PHE A 118 -10.21 -4.84 14.32
C PHE A 118 -11.51 -5.60 14.60
N SER A 119 -12.27 -5.94 13.56
CA SER A 119 -13.49 -6.74 13.69
C SER A 119 -13.22 -8.15 14.24
N LYS A 120 -12.12 -8.79 13.82
CA LYS A 120 -11.70 -10.10 14.36
C LYS A 120 -11.38 -10.03 15.85
N LEU A 121 -10.67 -8.97 16.27
CA LEU A 121 -10.33 -8.77 17.67
C LEU A 121 -11.55 -8.47 18.53
N TYR A 122 -12.42 -7.57 18.05
CA TYR A 122 -13.60 -7.14 18.80
C TYR A 122 -14.60 -8.28 19.00
N ASN A 123 -14.84 -9.07 17.95
CA ASN A 123 -15.79 -10.18 17.98
C ASN A 123 -15.18 -11.50 18.49
N ASN A 124 -13.89 -11.50 18.81
CA ASN A 124 -13.12 -12.69 19.19
C ASN A 124 -13.33 -13.87 18.23
N ASN A 125 -13.40 -13.56 16.92
CA ASN A 125 -13.72 -14.51 15.86
C ASN A 125 -12.76 -14.34 14.68
N SER A 126 -12.32 -15.42 14.08
CA SER A 126 -11.40 -15.43 12.93
C SER A 126 -12.03 -14.95 11.60
N ARG A 127 -13.35 -14.75 11.54
CA ARG A 127 -14.07 -14.47 10.27
C ARG A 127 -13.89 -13.04 9.74
N GLY A 128 -13.64 -12.03 10.59
CA GLY A 128 -13.50 -10.63 10.16
C GLY A 128 -14.72 -10.06 9.42
N ILE A 129 -14.47 -9.15 8.47
CA ILE A 129 -15.50 -8.57 7.60
C ILE A 129 -15.87 -9.57 6.50
N SER A 130 -17.16 -9.57 6.09
CA SER A 130 -17.60 -10.42 4.98
C SER A 130 -16.84 -10.05 3.68
N GLY A 131 -16.43 -11.06 2.91
CA GLY A 131 -15.71 -10.86 1.65
C GLY A 131 -16.49 -9.97 0.66
N LYS A 132 -17.83 -10.04 0.67
CA LYS A 132 -18.68 -9.19 -0.18
C LYS A 132 -18.54 -7.71 0.15
N ILE A 133 -18.57 -7.34 1.44
CA ILE A 133 -18.42 -5.95 1.89
C ILE A 133 -17.03 -5.44 1.50
N ARG A 134 -15.98 -6.24 1.73
CA ARG A 134 -14.60 -5.90 1.35
C ARG A 134 -14.46 -5.64 -0.15
N LEU A 135 -15.06 -6.49 -0.99
CA LEU A 135 -15.06 -6.31 -2.45
C LEU A 135 -15.82 -5.05 -2.86
N ILE A 136 -17.00 -4.78 -2.29
CA ILE A 136 -17.78 -3.58 -2.61
C ILE A 136 -17.01 -2.31 -2.26
N ILE A 137 -16.43 -2.23 -1.06
CA ILE A 137 -15.65 -1.05 -0.66
C ILE A 137 -14.42 -0.89 -1.56
N GLY A 138 -13.69 -1.99 -1.83
CA GLY A 138 -12.55 -1.98 -2.74
C GLY A 138 -12.91 -1.52 -4.14
N PHE A 139 -14.09 -1.94 -4.65
CA PHE A 139 -14.62 -1.49 -5.94
C PHE A 139 -14.83 0.04 -5.97
N PHE A 140 -15.43 0.63 -4.95
CA PHE A 140 -15.64 2.07 -4.88
C PHE A 140 -14.32 2.85 -4.80
N ILE A 141 -13.36 2.38 -4.00
CA ILE A 141 -12.02 2.99 -3.90
C ILE A 141 -11.33 2.96 -5.27
N ALA A 142 -11.33 1.81 -5.95
CA ALA A 142 -10.71 1.63 -7.24
C ALA A 142 -11.39 2.45 -8.33
N ALA A 143 -12.73 2.50 -8.35
CA ALA A 143 -13.49 3.30 -9.30
C ALA A 143 -13.21 4.80 -9.13
N PHE A 144 -13.20 5.30 -7.90
CA PHE A 144 -12.88 6.70 -7.62
C PHE A 144 -11.44 7.03 -8.07
N ALA A 145 -10.47 6.19 -7.73
CA ALA A 145 -9.08 6.38 -8.15
C ALA A 145 -8.93 6.38 -9.67
N THR A 146 -9.60 5.45 -10.37
CA THR A 146 -9.58 5.36 -11.84
C THR A 146 -10.18 6.62 -12.48
N ILE A 147 -11.33 7.10 -11.99
CA ILE A 147 -11.95 8.33 -12.49
C ILE A 147 -11.04 9.54 -12.24
N TRP A 148 -10.38 9.57 -11.08
CA TRP A 148 -9.44 10.65 -10.76
C TRP A 148 -8.23 10.64 -11.72
N VAL A 149 -7.65 9.47 -12.01
CA VAL A 149 -6.59 9.33 -13.03
C VAL A 149 -7.04 9.85 -14.39
N ILE A 150 -8.21 9.41 -14.85
CA ILE A 150 -8.77 9.84 -16.16
C ILE A 150 -8.88 11.37 -16.26
N LYS A 151 -9.27 12.03 -15.16
CA LYS A 151 -9.46 13.50 -15.16
C LYS A 151 -8.15 14.29 -15.18
N ILE A 152 -7.05 13.74 -14.68
CA ILE A 152 -5.76 14.45 -14.61
C ILE A 152 -4.82 14.06 -15.73
N GLN A 153 -5.09 12.98 -16.44
CA GLN A 153 -4.26 12.48 -17.52
C GLN A 153 -4.53 13.28 -18.81
N ASP A 154 -3.50 13.35 -19.67
CA ASP A 154 -3.64 13.95 -20.99
C ASP A 154 -4.78 13.26 -21.76
N PRO A 155 -5.69 14.02 -22.42
CA PRO A 155 -6.79 13.45 -23.18
C PRO A 155 -6.38 12.42 -24.24
N SER A 156 -5.18 12.57 -24.82
CA SER A 156 -4.64 11.63 -25.82
C SER A 156 -4.30 10.25 -25.26
N LEU A 157 -3.97 10.18 -23.96
CA LEU A 157 -3.61 8.95 -23.24
C LEU A 157 -4.72 8.48 -22.29
N SER A 158 -5.72 9.32 -22.11
CA SER A 158 -6.87 9.02 -21.27
C SER A 158 -7.61 7.81 -21.81
N MET A 159 -7.91 6.83 -20.94
CA MET A 159 -8.58 5.60 -21.30
C MET A 159 -7.80 4.67 -22.27
N ALA A 160 -6.50 4.90 -22.46
CA ALA A 160 -5.63 4.06 -23.27
C ALA A 160 -4.82 3.09 -22.39
N LEU A 161 -4.72 1.86 -22.83
CA LEU A 161 -3.90 0.81 -22.24
C LEU A 161 -2.62 0.64 -23.06
N ALA A 162 -1.48 0.86 -22.43
CA ALA A 162 -0.19 0.51 -23.00
C ALA A 162 0.05 -0.99 -22.84
N VAL A 163 0.39 -1.67 -23.95
CA VAL A 163 0.71 -3.11 -23.89
C VAL A 163 2.19 -3.26 -23.51
N PRO A 164 2.53 -3.91 -22.38
CA PRO A 164 3.90 -3.91 -21.85
C PRO A 164 4.99 -4.41 -22.80
N VAL A 165 4.65 -5.34 -23.70
CA VAL A 165 5.61 -5.97 -24.64
C VAL A 165 5.77 -5.15 -25.93
N PHE A 166 4.73 -4.39 -26.31
CA PHE A 166 4.71 -3.63 -27.56
C PHE A 166 4.70 -2.14 -27.24
N LYS A 167 5.88 -1.51 -27.30
CA LYS A 167 6.09 -0.10 -26.88
C LYS A 167 5.21 0.93 -27.58
N ASP A 168 4.87 0.66 -28.85
CA ASP A 168 4.14 1.59 -29.70
C ASP A 168 2.64 1.28 -29.80
N VAL A 169 2.16 0.25 -29.08
CA VAL A 169 0.77 -0.17 -29.11
C VAL A 169 0.01 0.42 -27.92
N LEU A 170 -0.81 1.42 -28.20
CA LEU A 170 -1.77 1.99 -27.27
C LEU A 170 -3.17 1.53 -27.69
N LEU A 171 -3.80 0.72 -26.86
CA LEU A 171 -5.18 0.26 -27.07
C LEU A 171 -6.14 1.24 -26.38
N ASN A 172 -6.88 2.02 -27.16
CA ASN A 172 -7.93 2.86 -26.60
C ASN A 172 -9.14 1.98 -26.21
N LEU A 173 -9.34 1.78 -24.93
CA LEU A 173 -10.45 1.00 -24.38
C LEU A 173 -11.73 1.82 -24.22
N GLY A 174 -11.69 3.14 -24.38
CA GLY A 174 -12.82 4.00 -24.13
C GLY A 174 -13.42 3.77 -22.74
N TRP A 175 -14.75 3.74 -22.64
CA TRP A 175 -15.45 3.51 -21.36
C TRP A 175 -15.16 2.15 -20.70
N PHE A 176 -14.68 1.17 -21.47
CA PHE A 176 -14.29 -0.13 -20.93
C PHE A 176 -13.03 -0.05 -20.05
N TYR A 177 -12.26 1.03 -20.17
CA TYR A 177 -11.09 1.27 -19.32
C TYR A 177 -11.45 1.29 -17.82
N ILE A 178 -12.61 1.86 -17.45
CA ILE A 178 -13.02 1.98 -16.05
C ILE A 178 -13.23 0.59 -15.42
N PRO A 179 -14.14 -0.27 -15.90
CA PRO A 179 -14.32 -1.59 -15.33
C PRO A 179 -13.06 -2.45 -15.40
N PHE A 180 -12.25 -2.31 -16.45
CA PHE A 180 -10.97 -3.02 -16.57
C PHE A 180 -9.98 -2.59 -15.47
N ALA A 181 -9.75 -1.29 -15.28
CA ALA A 181 -8.83 -0.77 -14.28
C ALA A 181 -9.29 -1.14 -12.85
N VAL A 182 -10.59 -1.05 -12.59
CA VAL A 182 -11.17 -1.46 -11.30
C VAL A 182 -10.95 -2.95 -11.06
N PHE A 183 -11.17 -3.79 -12.08
CA PHE A 183 -10.92 -5.23 -11.98
C PHE A 183 -9.45 -5.52 -11.66
N VAL A 184 -8.51 -4.84 -12.33
CA VAL A 184 -7.07 -5.00 -12.08
C VAL A 184 -6.71 -4.59 -10.66
N ILE A 185 -7.16 -3.42 -10.19
CA ILE A 185 -6.82 -2.92 -8.85
C ILE A 185 -7.40 -3.85 -7.76
N VAL A 186 -8.70 -4.16 -7.84
CA VAL A 186 -9.37 -5.00 -6.85
C VAL A 186 -8.87 -6.44 -6.91
N GLY A 187 -8.64 -6.96 -8.12
CA GLY A 187 -8.08 -8.29 -8.35
C GLY A 187 -6.69 -8.43 -7.75
N SER A 188 -5.79 -7.49 -8.03
CA SER A 188 -4.43 -7.49 -7.46
C SER A 188 -4.44 -7.42 -5.93
N ALA A 189 -5.23 -6.52 -5.35
CA ALA A 189 -5.33 -6.38 -3.89
C ALA A 189 -5.84 -7.67 -3.22
N ASN A 190 -6.86 -8.33 -3.80
CA ASN A 190 -7.37 -9.58 -3.26
C ASN A 190 -6.43 -10.76 -3.50
N SER A 191 -5.73 -10.81 -4.64
CA SER A 191 -4.74 -11.85 -4.92
C SER A 191 -3.60 -11.82 -3.90
N VAL A 192 -3.05 -10.64 -3.59
CA VAL A 192 -2.02 -10.49 -2.55
C VAL A 192 -2.54 -10.93 -1.19
N ASN A 193 -3.76 -10.53 -0.83
CA ASN A 193 -4.36 -10.94 0.45
C ASN A 193 -4.61 -12.45 0.55
N LEU A 194 -4.95 -13.12 -0.56
CA LEU A 194 -5.09 -14.58 -0.58
C LEU A 194 -3.74 -15.30 -0.50
N THR A 195 -2.69 -14.71 -1.07
CA THR A 195 -1.33 -15.25 -1.06
C THR A 195 -0.71 -15.19 0.34
N ASP A 196 -1.17 -14.26 1.20
CA ASP A 196 -0.64 -14.05 2.56
C ASP A 196 -1.18 -15.10 3.57
N GLY A 197 -1.09 -16.38 3.19
CA GLY A 197 -1.47 -17.51 4.05
C GLY A 197 -0.36 -18.03 4.96
N LEU A 198 0.89 -17.77 4.62
CA LEU A 198 2.08 -18.17 5.37
C LEU A 198 3.03 -16.99 5.56
N ASP A 199 3.76 -16.99 6.68
CA ASP A 199 4.70 -15.93 7.02
C ASP A 199 5.77 -15.74 5.93
N GLY A 200 5.90 -14.54 5.41
CA GLY A 200 6.86 -14.18 4.37
C GLY A 200 6.44 -14.50 2.92
N LEU A 201 5.34 -15.24 2.71
CA LEU A 201 4.93 -15.68 1.37
C LEU A 201 4.49 -14.51 0.47
N ALA A 202 3.78 -13.52 1.00
CA ALA A 202 3.36 -12.36 0.25
C ALA A 202 4.43 -11.27 0.16
N ILE A 203 5.18 -11.03 1.25
CA ILE A 203 6.12 -9.92 1.32
C ILE A 203 7.30 -10.08 0.35
N MET A 204 7.81 -11.29 0.17
CA MET A 204 8.95 -11.53 -0.72
C MET A 204 8.64 -11.23 -2.19
N PRO A 205 7.54 -11.73 -2.81
CA PRO A 205 7.16 -11.36 -4.16
C PRO A 205 6.89 -9.86 -4.31
N VAL A 206 6.29 -9.20 -3.30
CA VAL A 206 6.04 -7.75 -3.33
C VAL A 206 7.36 -6.98 -3.37
N MET A 207 8.32 -7.33 -2.51
CA MET A 207 9.65 -6.70 -2.52
C MET A 207 10.35 -6.88 -3.88
N LEU A 208 10.34 -8.09 -4.44
CA LEU A 208 10.94 -8.37 -5.75
C LEU A 208 10.23 -7.61 -6.87
N SER A 209 8.91 -7.49 -6.84
CA SER A 209 8.15 -6.70 -7.82
C SER A 209 8.54 -5.23 -7.79
N LEU A 210 8.69 -4.64 -6.60
CA LEU A 210 9.05 -3.23 -6.43
C LEU A 210 10.49 -2.91 -6.84
N ILE A 211 11.40 -3.88 -6.81
CA ILE A 211 12.79 -3.71 -7.29
C ILE A 211 12.84 -3.54 -8.82
N HIS A 212 11.87 -4.10 -9.55
CA HIS A 212 11.84 -4.09 -11.02
C HIS A 212 11.07 -2.89 -11.62
N ILE A 213 10.48 -2.04 -10.80
CA ILE A 213 9.80 -0.80 -11.21
C ILE A 213 10.78 0.38 -11.14
#